data_c7430dc07db898f7a90f73ac022bfe50
#
_entry.id   c7430dc07db898f7a90f73ac022bfe50
#
_cell.length_a   1.000
_cell.length_b   1.000
_cell.length_c   1.000
_cell.angle_alpha   90.00
_cell.angle_beta   90.00
_cell.angle_gamma   90.00
#
_symmetry.space_group_name_H-M   'P 1'
#
loop_
_entity.id
_entity.type
_entity.pdbx_description
1 polymer ?
#
loop_
_entity_poly.entity_id
_entity_poly.type
_entity_poly.pdbx_seq_one_letter_code
_entity_poly.pdbx_strand_id
1 'polypeptide(L)'
;MAIEELDSQVTTGGANGLLKGASQKARRGLSIALRTNSGRIGFAIVAFHLFLAIFGPLLAPYSPTDFTSENLKTRLTGPSMEHLLGTDGFGRDVLSRVVSGARSIIWISFIGTALGITLGTIVGMTSGYIGGKTDQVIMRGVDVFLAFPGLLLALLVINLGVQRIGIDLWPSKEAWLIIITIGIAFMPANSRVIRSAALAIKPLEFVQSARLRGESSFYIIFREVLPNIIPVVAVEASIRVSFALLLTAGLGFLGLGVQPPTPDWGLMVSENREFLSIAPWAALAPAMAMASLVVGVNLLTDGVREAAQLPISQEAS
;
A
#
# COMPACT_ATOMS: atom_id res chain seq x y z
N MET A 1 45.49 10.57 -4.85
CA MET A 1 44.98 9.96 -6.09
C MET A 1 44.61 8.48 -5.92
N ALA A 2 45.48 7.57 -5.48
CA ALA A 2 45.12 6.15 -5.29
C ALA A 2 44.16 5.85 -4.11
N ILE A 3 44.10 6.69 -3.08
CA ILE A 3 43.21 6.51 -1.91
C ILE A 3 41.80 7.02 -2.20
N GLU A 4 41.62 8.06 -3.04
CA GLU A 4 40.33 8.56 -3.47
C GLU A 4 39.61 7.61 -4.48
N GLU A 5 40.36 6.89 -5.31
CA GLU A 5 39.81 5.89 -6.23
C GLU A 5 39.31 4.63 -5.47
N LEU A 6 39.96 4.25 -4.39
CA LEU A 6 39.55 3.15 -3.53
C LEU A 6 38.26 3.46 -2.73
N ASP A 7 38.09 4.68 -2.26
CA ASP A 7 36.91 5.09 -1.50
C ASP A 7 35.67 5.22 -2.40
N SER A 8 35.83 5.60 -3.68
CA SER A 8 34.75 5.66 -4.66
C SER A 8 34.24 4.27 -5.09
N GLN A 9 35.10 3.26 -5.13
CA GLN A 9 34.74 1.88 -5.47
C GLN A 9 34.04 1.15 -4.30
N VAL A 10 34.37 1.49 -3.06
CA VAL A 10 33.73 0.88 -1.87
C VAL A 10 32.30 1.42 -1.67
N THR A 11 32.07 2.69 -1.93
CA THR A 11 30.73 3.31 -1.75
C THR A 11 29.73 2.94 -2.83
N THR A 12 30.16 2.81 -4.10
CA THR A 12 29.29 2.41 -5.21
C THR A 12 28.99 0.91 -5.27
N GLY A 13 29.89 0.06 -4.77
CA GLY A 13 29.71 -1.39 -4.70
C GLY A 13 28.68 -1.82 -3.65
N GLY A 14 28.57 -1.10 -2.53
CA GLY A 14 27.67 -1.42 -1.43
C GLY A 14 26.18 -1.21 -1.76
N ALA A 15 25.82 -0.08 -2.34
CA ALA A 15 24.43 0.25 -2.68
C ALA A 15 23.90 -0.62 -3.84
N ASN A 16 24.69 -0.83 -4.87
CA ASN A 16 24.34 -1.70 -6.00
C ASN A 16 24.24 -3.18 -5.61
N GLY A 17 25.05 -3.64 -4.65
CA GLY A 17 24.97 -4.99 -4.09
C GLY A 17 23.69 -5.23 -3.29
N LEU A 18 23.29 -4.24 -2.48
CA LEU A 18 22.04 -4.29 -1.70
C LEU A 18 20.78 -4.26 -2.60
N LEU A 19 20.77 -3.42 -3.61
CA LEU A 19 19.67 -3.34 -4.59
C LEU A 19 19.55 -4.61 -5.43
N LYS A 20 20.68 -5.19 -5.89
CA LYS A 20 20.68 -6.49 -6.57
C LYS A 20 20.22 -7.63 -5.68
N GLY A 21 20.65 -7.67 -4.43
CA GLY A 21 20.20 -8.68 -3.46
C GLY A 21 18.71 -8.56 -3.13
N ALA A 22 18.18 -7.34 -2.97
CA ALA A 22 16.75 -7.11 -2.74
C ALA A 22 15.92 -7.48 -3.97
N SER A 23 16.36 -7.13 -5.18
CA SER A 23 15.66 -7.49 -6.43
C SER A 23 15.66 -9.00 -6.68
N GLN A 24 16.74 -9.69 -6.33
CA GLN A 24 16.85 -11.13 -6.47
C GLN A 24 15.97 -11.87 -5.45
N LYS A 25 15.89 -11.38 -4.20
CA LYS A 25 14.97 -11.91 -3.18
C LYS A 25 13.49 -11.64 -3.56
N ALA A 26 13.17 -10.45 -4.07
CA ALA A 26 11.82 -10.12 -4.54
C ALA A 26 11.39 -10.99 -5.74
N ARG A 27 12.27 -11.18 -6.72
CA ARG A 27 12.04 -12.11 -7.85
C ARG A 27 11.86 -13.55 -7.38
N ARG A 28 12.62 -13.98 -6.39
CA ARG A 28 12.48 -15.31 -5.80
C ARG A 28 11.16 -15.46 -5.05
N GLY A 29 10.74 -14.47 -4.25
CA GLY A 29 9.43 -14.44 -3.60
C GLY A 29 8.28 -14.49 -4.59
N LEU A 30 8.33 -13.69 -5.66
CA LEU A 30 7.32 -13.70 -6.71
C LEU A 30 7.29 -15.03 -7.48
N SER A 31 8.46 -15.58 -7.86
CA SER A 31 8.52 -16.88 -8.54
C SER A 31 7.95 -18.03 -7.70
N ILE A 32 8.08 -17.92 -6.38
CA ILE A 32 7.55 -18.89 -5.43
C ILE A 32 6.02 -18.69 -5.28
N ALA A 33 5.54 -17.47 -5.14
CA ALA A 33 4.11 -17.17 -5.11
C ALA A 33 3.39 -17.69 -6.37
N LEU A 34 4.02 -17.58 -7.54
CA LEU A 34 3.48 -18.07 -8.81
C LEU A 34 3.49 -19.61 -8.96
N ARG A 35 4.02 -20.36 -7.99
CA ARG A 35 3.90 -21.82 -7.95
C ARG A 35 2.53 -22.29 -7.44
N THR A 36 1.82 -21.46 -6.66
CA THR A 36 0.48 -21.76 -6.17
C THR A 36 -0.59 -21.23 -7.13
N ASN A 37 -1.74 -21.92 -7.20
CA ASN A 37 -2.85 -21.44 -8.03
C ASN A 37 -3.43 -20.13 -7.52
N SER A 38 -3.55 -19.96 -6.19
CA SER A 38 -3.96 -18.72 -5.55
C SER A 38 -3.04 -17.55 -5.93
N GLY A 39 -1.73 -17.77 -5.84
CA GLY A 39 -0.74 -16.74 -6.19
C GLY A 39 -0.79 -16.35 -7.67
N ARG A 40 -1.01 -17.31 -8.60
CA ARG A 40 -1.15 -17.00 -10.04
C ARG A 40 -2.40 -16.16 -10.32
N ILE A 41 -3.54 -16.54 -9.77
CA ILE A 41 -4.80 -15.82 -9.94
C ILE A 41 -4.68 -14.43 -9.33
N GLY A 42 -4.18 -14.36 -8.08
CA GLY A 42 -3.95 -13.08 -7.39
C GLY A 42 -3.02 -12.16 -8.17
N PHE A 43 -1.90 -12.69 -8.70
CA PHE A 43 -0.98 -11.94 -9.53
C PHE A 43 -1.63 -11.41 -10.81
N ALA A 44 -2.41 -12.24 -11.51
CA ALA A 44 -3.10 -11.82 -12.74
C ALA A 44 -4.09 -10.67 -12.47
N ILE A 45 -4.87 -10.77 -11.38
CA ILE A 45 -5.83 -9.73 -11.00
C ILE A 45 -5.08 -8.43 -10.62
N VAL A 46 -4.05 -8.51 -9.77
CA VAL A 46 -3.27 -7.33 -9.36
C VAL A 46 -2.55 -6.70 -10.55
N ALA A 47 -1.94 -7.51 -11.42
CA ALA A 47 -1.28 -7.03 -12.63
C ALA A 47 -2.26 -6.32 -13.58
N PHE A 48 -3.47 -6.84 -13.74
CA PHE A 48 -4.53 -6.18 -14.50
C PHE A 48 -4.89 -4.81 -13.92
N HIS A 49 -5.08 -4.70 -12.60
CA HIS A 49 -5.39 -3.42 -11.97
C HIS A 49 -4.20 -2.44 -12.00
N LEU A 50 -2.97 -2.93 -11.88
CA LEU A 50 -1.77 -2.10 -12.07
C LEU A 50 -1.67 -1.60 -13.52
N PHE A 51 -1.99 -2.45 -14.49
CA PHE A 51 -2.10 -2.04 -15.89
C PHE A 51 -3.14 -0.92 -16.06
N LEU A 52 -4.34 -1.06 -15.46
CA LEU A 52 -5.35 0.00 -15.47
C LEU A 52 -4.87 1.27 -14.75
N ALA A 53 -4.14 1.16 -13.65
CA ALA A 53 -3.62 2.32 -12.93
C ALA A 53 -2.62 3.14 -13.76
N ILE A 54 -1.85 2.48 -14.63
CA ILE A 54 -0.84 3.12 -15.48
C ILE A 54 -1.48 3.62 -16.78
N PHE A 55 -2.23 2.77 -17.46
CA PHE A 55 -2.74 3.03 -18.81
C PHE A 55 -4.22 3.43 -18.85
N GLY A 56 -4.94 3.34 -17.72
CA GLY A 56 -6.36 3.62 -17.63
C GLY A 56 -6.80 4.96 -18.21
N PRO A 57 -6.12 6.08 -17.89
CA PRO A 57 -6.47 7.38 -18.49
C PRO A 57 -6.32 7.43 -20.02
N LEU A 58 -5.46 6.58 -20.61
CA LEU A 58 -5.28 6.46 -22.06
C LEU A 58 -6.30 5.51 -22.69
N LEU A 59 -6.84 4.58 -21.91
CA LEU A 59 -7.81 3.58 -22.36
C LEU A 59 -9.26 4.04 -22.18
N ALA A 60 -9.49 5.13 -21.45
CA ALA A 60 -10.80 5.68 -21.20
C ALA A 60 -11.42 6.19 -22.51
N PRO A 61 -12.60 5.67 -22.95
CA PRO A 61 -13.25 6.11 -24.17
C PRO A 61 -13.68 7.58 -24.15
N TYR A 62 -14.02 8.07 -22.96
CA TYR A 62 -14.45 9.44 -22.70
C TYR A 62 -13.58 10.08 -21.63
N SER A 63 -13.56 11.42 -21.56
CA SER A 63 -12.89 12.11 -20.46
C SER A 63 -13.54 11.75 -19.13
N PRO A 64 -12.77 11.22 -18.14
CA PRO A 64 -13.33 10.82 -16.86
C PRO A 64 -13.64 12.00 -15.93
N THR A 65 -13.20 13.21 -16.30
CA THR A 65 -13.27 14.43 -15.49
C THR A 65 -14.25 15.46 -16.02
N ASP A 66 -14.61 15.37 -17.30
CA ASP A 66 -15.45 16.37 -17.92
C ASP A 66 -16.90 16.27 -17.43
N PHE A 67 -17.40 17.41 -17.04
CA PHE A 67 -18.79 17.62 -16.65
C PHE A 67 -19.37 18.76 -17.49
N THR A 68 -20.23 18.42 -18.44
CA THR A 68 -20.88 19.38 -19.32
C THR A 68 -22.40 19.33 -19.13
N SER A 69 -23.09 20.40 -19.49
CA SER A 69 -24.58 20.42 -19.49
C SER A 69 -25.18 19.38 -20.44
N GLU A 70 -24.43 18.94 -21.43
CA GLU A 70 -24.83 17.88 -22.37
C GLU A 70 -24.87 16.50 -21.66
N ASN A 71 -23.95 16.22 -20.75
CA ASN A 71 -23.92 14.98 -19.99
C ASN A 71 -25.21 14.77 -19.16
N LEU A 72 -25.85 15.85 -18.71
CA LEU A 72 -27.12 15.75 -17.97
C LEU A 72 -28.26 15.16 -18.76
N LYS A 73 -28.24 15.26 -20.11
CA LYS A 73 -29.25 14.66 -20.99
C LYS A 73 -29.14 13.13 -21.03
N THR A 74 -27.93 12.60 -20.82
CA THR A 74 -27.61 11.16 -20.84
C THR A 74 -27.42 10.55 -19.45
N ARG A 75 -27.89 11.24 -18.39
CA ARG A 75 -27.73 10.73 -17.01
C ARG A 75 -28.50 9.43 -16.81
N LEU A 76 -27.90 8.52 -16.05
CA LEU A 76 -28.48 7.22 -15.70
C LEU A 76 -28.90 6.37 -16.92
N THR A 77 -28.25 6.59 -18.07
CA THR A 77 -28.47 5.77 -19.27
C THR A 77 -27.83 4.42 -19.07
N GLY A 78 -28.57 3.35 -19.40
CA GLY A 78 -28.09 1.97 -19.25
C GLY A 78 -26.92 1.63 -20.17
N PRO A 79 -26.26 0.48 -19.92
CA PRO A 79 -25.20 -0.01 -20.78
C PRO A 79 -25.62 -0.07 -22.26
N SER A 80 -24.78 0.50 -23.12
CA SER A 80 -25.00 0.62 -24.57
C SER A 80 -23.68 0.55 -25.33
N MET A 81 -23.73 0.54 -26.67
CA MET A 81 -22.49 0.58 -27.48
C MET A 81 -21.75 1.92 -27.34
N GLU A 82 -22.44 3.01 -27.00
CA GLU A 82 -21.83 4.30 -26.71
C GLU A 82 -21.24 4.34 -25.31
N HIS A 83 -21.96 3.80 -24.31
CA HIS A 83 -21.53 3.75 -22.92
C HIS A 83 -21.57 2.30 -22.42
N LEU A 84 -20.44 1.58 -22.54
CA LEU A 84 -20.39 0.13 -22.27
C LEU A 84 -20.83 -0.27 -20.86
N LEU A 85 -20.55 0.55 -19.85
CA LEU A 85 -21.05 0.40 -18.48
C LEU A 85 -22.10 1.45 -18.10
N GLY A 86 -22.73 2.08 -19.12
CA GLY A 86 -23.71 3.13 -18.89
C GLY A 86 -23.13 4.42 -18.31
N THR A 87 -24.01 5.32 -17.88
CA THR A 87 -23.65 6.61 -17.30
C THR A 87 -24.11 6.72 -15.84
N ASP A 88 -23.45 7.60 -15.08
CA ASP A 88 -23.74 7.84 -13.67
C ASP A 88 -24.84 8.93 -13.47
N GLY A 89 -25.13 9.27 -12.21
CA GLY A 89 -26.10 10.30 -11.83
C GLY A 89 -25.79 11.71 -12.36
N PHE A 90 -24.58 11.94 -12.85
CA PHE A 90 -24.14 13.18 -13.48
C PHE A 90 -23.98 13.05 -15.00
N GLY A 91 -24.33 11.90 -15.59
CA GLY A 91 -24.19 11.61 -17.01
C GLY A 91 -22.76 11.32 -17.48
N ARG A 92 -21.84 11.07 -16.55
CA ARG A 92 -20.44 10.73 -16.85
C ARG A 92 -20.33 9.25 -17.19
N ASP A 93 -19.45 8.88 -18.13
CA ASP A 93 -19.23 7.48 -18.52
C ASP A 93 -18.61 6.66 -17.38
N VAL A 94 -19.33 5.62 -16.94
CA VAL A 94 -18.94 4.79 -15.81
C VAL A 94 -17.66 4.01 -16.10
N LEU A 95 -17.49 3.44 -17.32
CA LEU A 95 -16.29 2.68 -17.69
C LEU A 95 -15.05 3.56 -17.63
N SER A 96 -15.09 4.73 -18.25
CA SER A 96 -13.97 5.69 -18.26
C SER A 96 -13.53 6.06 -16.84
N ARG A 97 -14.50 6.27 -15.94
CA ARG A 97 -14.24 6.60 -14.54
C ARG A 97 -13.71 5.42 -13.74
N VAL A 98 -14.22 4.20 -13.97
CA VAL A 98 -13.69 2.98 -13.29
C VAL A 98 -12.26 2.72 -13.70
N VAL A 99 -11.97 2.76 -15.00
CA VAL A 99 -10.62 2.50 -15.53
C VAL A 99 -9.62 3.55 -15.03
N SER A 100 -10.00 4.82 -15.03
CA SER A 100 -9.13 5.92 -14.57
C SER A 100 -9.00 5.98 -13.05
N GLY A 101 -10.05 5.61 -12.31
CA GLY A 101 -10.08 5.59 -10.84
C GLY A 101 -9.16 4.54 -10.21
N ALA A 102 -8.78 3.49 -10.95
CA ALA A 102 -7.80 2.51 -10.51
C ALA A 102 -6.49 3.17 -10.04
N ARG A 103 -6.08 4.25 -10.71
CA ARG A 103 -4.86 4.97 -10.40
C ARG A 103 -4.88 5.56 -8.98
N SER A 104 -5.93 6.25 -8.61
CA SER A 104 -6.04 6.93 -7.30
C SER A 104 -5.97 5.93 -6.16
N ILE A 105 -6.82 4.90 -6.15
CA ILE A 105 -6.92 3.94 -5.04
C ILE A 105 -5.62 3.14 -4.86
N ILE A 106 -4.99 2.73 -5.97
CA ILE A 106 -3.75 1.94 -5.92
C ILE A 106 -2.61 2.78 -5.37
N TRP A 107 -2.34 3.96 -5.95
CA TRP A 107 -1.21 4.79 -5.50
C TRP A 107 -1.34 5.21 -4.05
N ILE A 108 -2.52 5.66 -3.62
CA ILE A 108 -2.77 6.08 -2.24
C ILE A 108 -2.53 4.91 -1.28
N SER A 109 -3.12 3.75 -1.57
CA SER A 109 -3.02 2.59 -0.69
C SER A 109 -1.59 2.04 -0.60
N PHE A 110 -0.87 1.96 -1.72
CA PHE A 110 0.50 1.45 -1.74
C PHE A 110 1.49 2.41 -1.08
N ILE A 111 1.42 3.70 -1.38
CA ILE A 111 2.33 4.69 -0.78
C ILE A 111 2.03 4.84 0.72
N GLY A 112 0.75 4.89 1.11
CA GLY A 112 0.35 4.95 2.52
C GLY A 112 0.80 3.71 3.30
N THR A 113 0.66 2.52 2.70
CA THR A 113 1.20 1.28 3.29
C THR A 113 2.72 1.33 3.41
N ALA A 114 3.43 1.73 2.37
CA ALA A 114 4.89 1.83 2.38
C ALA A 114 5.36 2.78 3.49
N LEU A 115 4.69 3.92 3.68
CA LEU A 115 4.97 4.86 4.76
C LEU A 115 4.76 4.20 6.14
N GLY A 116 3.60 3.55 6.37
CA GLY A 116 3.29 2.91 7.65
C GLY A 116 4.23 1.75 7.98
N ILE A 117 4.58 0.93 6.99
CA ILE A 117 5.54 -0.17 7.12
C ILE A 117 6.95 0.38 7.43
N THR A 118 7.39 1.41 6.72
CA THR A 118 8.71 2.00 6.94
C THR A 118 8.83 2.60 8.35
N LEU A 119 7.86 3.43 8.74
CA LEU A 119 7.84 4.05 10.07
C LEU A 119 7.74 2.99 11.17
N GLY A 120 6.84 2.01 11.04
CA GLY A 120 6.67 0.94 12.01
C GLY A 120 7.89 0.02 12.10
N THR A 121 8.57 -0.22 10.98
CA THR A 121 9.82 -1.00 10.97
C THR A 121 10.93 -0.26 11.70
N ILE A 122 11.12 1.03 11.45
CA ILE A 122 12.13 1.85 12.15
C ILE A 122 11.84 1.86 13.66
N VAL A 123 10.60 2.16 14.06
CA VAL A 123 10.19 2.25 15.46
C VAL A 123 10.32 0.89 16.15
N GLY A 124 9.78 -0.18 15.56
CA GLY A 124 9.78 -1.51 16.15
C GLY A 124 11.18 -2.11 16.27
N MET A 125 12.00 -1.99 15.23
CA MET A 125 13.36 -2.48 15.19
C MET A 125 14.25 -1.75 16.20
N THR A 126 14.16 -0.43 16.26
CA THR A 126 14.92 0.40 17.20
C THR A 126 14.53 0.09 18.65
N SER A 127 13.23 0.03 18.92
CA SER A 127 12.69 -0.32 20.24
C SER A 127 13.14 -1.71 20.69
N GLY A 128 12.96 -2.74 19.86
CA GLY A 128 13.33 -4.12 20.16
C GLY A 128 14.85 -4.31 20.37
N TYR A 129 15.68 -3.65 19.54
CA TYR A 129 17.11 -3.75 19.66
C TYR A 129 17.67 -3.03 20.90
N ILE A 130 17.29 -1.78 21.15
CA ILE A 130 17.77 -1.00 22.30
C ILE A 130 17.25 -1.64 23.59
N GLY A 131 15.94 -1.86 23.71
CA GLY A 131 15.32 -2.44 24.89
C GLY A 131 15.27 -1.49 26.10
N GLY A 132 15.03 -2.06 27.30
CA GLY A 132 15.03 -1.34 28.57
C GLY A 132 13.97 -0.25 28.67
N LYS A 133 14.30 0.88 29.30
CA LYS A 133 13.39 2.02 29.50
C LYS A 133 12.99 2.69 28.18
N THR A 134 13.92 2.75 27.22
CA THR A 134 13.66 3.33 25.88
C THR A 134 12.57 2.56 25.15
N ASP A 135 12.65 1.24 25.16
CA ASP A 135 11.62 0.37 24.60
C ASP A 135 10.24 0.62 25.27
N GLN A 136 10.23 0.68 26.60
CA GLN A 136 8.97 0.94 27.34
C GLN A 136 8.32 2.28 26.97
N VAL A 137 9.12 3.35 26.86
CA VAL A 137 8.60 4.68 26.51
C VAL A 137 8.07 4.70 25.08
N ILE A 138 8.83 4.15 24.13
CA ILE A 138 8.43 4.08 22.71
C ILE A 138 7.13 3.28 22.58
N MET A 139 7.04 2.10 23.20
CA MET A 139 5.86 1.25 23.12
C MET A 139 4.64 1.86 23.80
N ARG A 140 4.79 2.61 24.90
CA ARG A 140 3.67 3.38 25.48
C ARG A 140 3.16 4.45 24.52
N GLY A 141 4.03 5.14 23.79
CA GLY A 141 3.63 6.05 22.72
C GLY A 141 2.85 5.34 21.62
N VAL A 142 3.34 4.17 21.18
CA VAL A 142 2.67 3.31 20.21
C VAL A 142 1.29 2.88 20.69
N ASP A 143 1.14 2.55 21.98
CA ASP A 143 -0.11 2.12 22.59
C ASP A 143 -1.18 3.24 22.59
N VAL A 144 -0.75 4.49 22.77
CA VAL A 144 -1.65 5.66 22.67
C VAL A 144 -2.27 5.74 21.26
N PHE A 145 -1.47 5.54 20.20
CA PHE A 145 -2.01 5.55 18.83
C PHE A 145 -2.97 4.38 18.58
N LEU A 146 -2.71 3.20 19.15
CA LEU A 146 -3.60 2.03 19.02
C LEU A 146 -4.93 2.19 19.75
N ALA A 147 -5.01 3.08 20.73
CA ALA A 147 -6.27 3.37 21.43
C ALA A 147 -7.26 4.13 20.54
N PHE A 148 -6.79 4.79 19.47
CA PHE A 148 -7.65 5.50 18.54
C PHE A 148 -8.19 4.54 17.47
N PRO A 149 -9.51 4.45 17.25
CA PRO A 149 -10.05 3.77 16.09
C PRO A 149 -9.51 4.38 14.80
N GLY A 150 -8.96 3.55 13.89
CA GLY A 150 -8.28 4.03 12.69
C GLY A 150 -9.12 4.99 11.83
N LEU A 151 -10.42 4.73 11.71
CA LEU A 151 -11.33 5.61 10.97
C LEU A 151 -11.50 6.99 11.65
N LEU A 152 -11.58 7.05 12.97
CA LEU A 152 -11.65 8.32 13.70
C LEU A 152 -10.35 9.11 13.59
N LEU A 153 -9.22 8.43 13.64
CA LEU A 153 -7.92 9.03 13.38
C LEU A 153 -7.85 9.62 11.95
N ALA A 154 -8.38 8.89 10.97
CA ALA A 154 -8.46 9.36 9.60
C ALA A 154 -9.30 10.63 9.47
N LEU A 155 -10.50 10.63 10.07
CA LEU A 155 -11.38 11.79 10.12
C LEU A 155 -10.69 13.02 10.73
N LEU A 156 -9.99 12.82 11.85
CA LEU A 156 -9.26 13.88 12.55
C LEU A 156 -8.14 14.47 11.66
N VAL A 157 -7.27 13.60 11.11
CA VAL A 157 -6.11 14.03 10.31
C VAL A 157 -6.54 14.74 9.04
N ILE A 158 -7.54 14.22 8.33
CA ILE A 158 -8.03 14.81 7.09
C ILE A 158 -8.69 16.17 7.38
N ASN A 159 -9.61 16.25 8.34
CA ASN A 159 -10.31 17.52 8.62
C ASN A 159 -9.37 18.62 9.13
N LEU A 160 -8.41 18.29 10.01
CA LEU A 160 -7.42 19.26 10.47
C LEU A 160 -6.41 19.64 9.39
N GLY A 161 -6.03 18.67 8.54
CA GLY A 161 -5.04 18.84 7.48
C GLY A 161 -5.55 19.66 6.30
N VAL A 162 -6.81 19.49 5.89
CA VAL A 162 -7.40 20.23 4.76
C VAL A 162 -7.32 21.73 4.96
N GLN A 163 -7.48 22.20 6.19
CA GLN A 163 -7.46 23.64 6.50
C GLN A 163 -6.06 24.25 6.60
N ARG A 164 -5.01 23.46 6.83
CA ARG A 164 -3.67 23.96 7.19
C ARG A 164 -2.56 23.68 6.18
N ILE A 165 -2.70 22.67 5.35
CA ILE A 165 -1.64 22.27 4.41
C ILE A 165 -1.94 22.89 3.05
N GLY A 166 -1.22 23.97 2.71
CA GLY A 166 -1.31 24.65 1.40
C GLY A 166 -0.39 24.04 0.33
N ILE A 167 -0.25 22.72 0.29
CA ILE A 167 0.67 22.04 -0.64
C ILE A 167 -0.15 21.47 -1.79
N ASP A 168 -0.04 22.08 -2.97
CA ASP A 168 -0.56 21.57 -4.24
C ASP A 168 0.47 20.65 -4.91
N LEU A 169 0.64 19.45 -4.37
CA LEU A 169 1.48 18.41 -4.96
C LEU A 169 0.61 17.33 -5.60
N TRP A 170 1.03 16.85 -6.77
CA TRP A 170 0.43 15.63 -7.35
C TRP A 170 0.56 14.43 -6.37
N PRO A 171 -0.48 13.58 -6.18
CA PRO A 171 -1.72 13.51 -6.94
C PRO A 171 -2.82 14.52 -6.52
N SER A 172 -2.93 14.90 -5.28
CA SER A 172 -3.75 16.00 -4.74
C SER A 172 -3.48 16.15 -3.25
N LYS A 173 -3.90 17.26 -2.66
CA LYS A 173 -3.76 17.52 -1.22
C LYS A 173 -4.48 16.46 -0.39
N GLU A 174 -5.69 16.08 -0.76
CA GLU A 174 -6.50 15.08 -0.09
C GLU A 174 -5.82 13.70 -0.14
N ALA A 175 -5.26 13.33 -1.27
CA ALA A 175 -4.52 12.07 -1.43
C ALA A 175 -3.32 11.99 -0.47
N TRP A 176 -2.56 13.07 -0.30
CA TRP A 176 -1.45 13.11 0.67
C TRP A 176 -1.94 12.98 2.11
N LEU A 177 -3.06 13.61 2.46
CA LEU A 177 -3.65 13.45 3.79
C LEU A 177 -4.08 12.02 4.07
N ILE A 178 -4.66 11.33 3.08
CA ILE A 178 -5.02 9.92 3.19
C ILE A 178 -3.76 9.06 3.34
N ILE A 179 -2.72 9.29 2.52
CA ILE A 179 -1.43 8.60 2.60
C ILE A 179 -0.81 8.72 4.00
N ILE A 180 -0.74 9.93 4.53
CA ILE A 180 -0.21 10.20 5.88
C ILE A 180 -1.07 9.51 6.94
N THR A 181 -2.39 9.54 6.78
CA THR A 181 -3.32 8.89 7.70
C THR A 181 -3.11 7.37 7.74
N ILE A 182 -3.01 6.73 6.57
CA ILE A 182 -2.72 5.29 6.47
C ILE A 182 -1.37 4.99 7.13
N GLY A 183 -0.36 5.82 6.85
CA GLY A 183 0.97 5.69 7.44
C GLY A 183 0.94 5.70 8.97
N ILE A 184 0.27 6.69 9.55
CA ILE A 184 0.13 6.84 11.00
C ILE A 184 -0.72 5.70 11.61
N ALA A 185 -1.82 5.31 10.95
CA ALA A 185 -2.71 4.27 11.44
C ALA A 185 -2.06 2.88 11.45
N PHE A 186 -1.17 2.58 10.50
CA PHE A 186 -0.55 1.26 10.39
C PHE A 186 0.77 1.14 11.14
N MET A 187 1.48 2.25 11.36
CA MET A 187 2.75 2.29 12.06
C MET A 187 2.72 1.56 13.42
N PRO A 188 1.70 1.76 14.31
CA PRO A 188 1.73 1.16 15.63
C PRO A 188 1.61 -0.37 15.63
N ALA A 189 0.69 -0.92 14.85
CA ALA A 189 0.53 -2.37 14.78
C ALA A 189 1.74 -3.05 14.13
N ASN A 190 2.29 -2.44 13.06
CA ASN A 190 3.52 -2.93 12.43
C ASN A 190 4.72 -2.87 13.38
N SER A 191 4.88 -1.78 14.14
CA SER A 191 6.00 -1.64 15.07
C SER A 191 6.03 -2.73 16.14
N ARG A 192 4.90 -3.21 16.63
CA ARG A 192 4.82 -4.33 17.59
C ARG A 192 5.30 -5.65 16.98
N VAL A 193 4.90 -5.96 15.75
CA VAL A 193 5.33 -7.19 15.06
C VAL A 193 6.84 -7.16 14.81
N ILE A 194 7.33 -6.04 14.28
CA ILE A 194 8.74 -5.87 13.97
C ILE A 194 9.60 -5.85 15.24
N ARG A 195 9.10 -5.25 16.34
CA ARG A 195 9.75 -5.32 17.65
C ARG A 195 9.94 -6.77 18.12
N SER A 196 8.92 -7.60 18.00
CA SER A 196 9.01 -9.02 18.36
C SER A 196 10.04 -9.75 17.51
N ALA A 197 10.09 -9.49 16.21
CA ALA A 197 11.10 -10.06 15.32
C ALA A 197 12.52 -9.60 15.68
N ALA A 198 12.71 -8.30 15.99
CA ALA A 198 14.00 -7.76 16.39
C ALA A 198 14.48 -8.34 17.73
N LEU A 199 13.57 -8.56 18.69
CA LEU A 199 13.87 -9.20 19.97
C LEU A 199 14.32 -10.67 19.79
N ALA A 200 13.75 -11.39 18.84
CA ALA A 200 14.13 -12.78 18.55
C ALA A 200 15.53 -12.88 17.92
N ILE A 201 15.94 -11.87 17.13
CA ILE A 201 17.25 -11.85 16.47
C ILE A 201 18.35 -11.31 17.37
N LYS A 202 18.05 -10.41 18.29
CA LYS A 202 19.00 -9.74 19.18
C LYS A 202 19.98 -10.68 19.93
N PRO A 203 19.58 -11.86 20.44
CA PRO A 203 20.47 -12.79 21.14
C PRO A 203 21.33 -13.66 20.20
N LEU A 204 21.15 -13.64 18.89
CA LEU A 204 21.86 -14.52 17.95
C LEU A 204 23.35 -14.18 17.88
N GLU A 205 24.20 -15.20 17.64
CA GLU A 205 25.64 -15.11 17.68
C GLU A 205 26.25 -14.03 16.77
N PHE A 206 25.73 -13.86 15.58
CA PHE A 206 26.22 -12.83 14.65
C PHE A 206 25.98 -11.40 15.16
N VAL A 207 24.88 -11.15 15.89
CA VAL A 207 24.61 -9.86 16.54
C VAL A 207 25.55 -9.65 17.72
N GLN A 208 25.79 -10.69 18.51
CA GLN A 208 26.75 -10.64 19.65
C GLN A 208 28.18 -10.43 19.15
N SER A 209 28.58 -11.10 18.07
CA SER A 209 29.89 -10.92 17.44
C SER A 209 30.08 -9.49 16.93
N ALA A 210 29.04 -8.88 16.32
CA ALA A 210 29.09 -7.49 15.90
C ALA A 210 29.28 -6.52 17.09
N ARG A 211 28.62 -6.80 18.24
CA ARG A 211 28.81 -6.05 19.47
C ARG A 211 30.22 -6.18 20.04
N LEU A 212 30.78 -7.39 20.05
CA LEU A 212 32.14 -7.64 20.53
C LEU A 212 33.18 -6.94 19.63
N ARG A 213 32.93 -6.77 18.36
CA ARG A 213 33.77 -5.95 17.46
C ARG A 213 33.66 -4.44 17.72
N GLY A 214 32.74 -3.99 18.60
CA GLY A 214 32.55 -2.57 18.91
C GLY A 214 31.70 -1.82 17.89
N GLU A 215 30.95 -2.52 17.06
CA GLU A 215 30.07 -1.89 16.06
C GLU A 215 28.99 -1.04 16.72
N SER A 216 28.67 0.10 16.10
CA SER A 216 27.64 0.99 16.61
C SER A 216 26.24 0.35 16.56
N SER A 217 25.34 0.76 17.47
CA SER A 217 23.96 0.28 17.46
C SER A 217 23.25 0.54 16.12
N PHE A 218 23.54 1.66 15.48
CA PHE A 218 23.01 1.99 14.16
C PHE A 218 23.47 0.98 13.09
N TYR A 219 24.77 0.66 13.07
CA TYR A 219 25.31 -0.35 12.18
C TYR A 219 24.63 -1.70 12.39
N ILE A 220 24.54 -2.17 13.63
CA ILE A 220 23.94 -3.47 13.96
C ILE A 220 22.46 -3.51 13.55
N ILE A 221 21.70 -2.47 13.85
CA ILE A 221 20.27 -2.39 13.48
C ILE A 221 20.09 -2.52 11.96
N PHE A 222 20.82 -1.73 11.17
CA PHE A 222 20.59 -1.68 9.73
C PHE A 222 21.34 -2.73 8.91
N ARG A 223 22.47 -3.25 9.41
CA ARG A 223 23.29 -4.23 8.69
C ARG A 223 23.08 -5.68 9.15
N GLU A 224 22.77 -5.86 10.43
CA GLU A 224 22.64 -7.21 11.00
C GLU A 224 21.15 -7.55 11.25
N VAL A 225 20.38 -6.68 11.89
CA VAL A 225 18.98 -6.96 12.26
C VAL A 225 18.06 -6.82 11.07
N LEU A 226 18.05 -5.68 10.39
CA LEU A 226 17.10 -5.38 9.30
C LEU A 226 17.11 -6.44 8.19
N PRO A 227 18.24 -6.90 7.62
CA PRO A 227 18.23 -7.90 6.56
C PRO A 227 17.58 -9.23 6.97
N ASN A 228 17.66 -9.57 8.26
CA ASN A 228 17.12 -10.82 8.80
C ASN A 228 15.62 -10.73 9.11
N ILE A 229 15.07 -9.53 9.32
CA ILE A 229 13.62 -9.33 9.54
C ILE A 229 12.87 -8.95 8.25
N ILE A 230 13.56 -8.68 7.13
CA ILE A 230 12.89 -8.35 5.84
C ILE A 230 11.76 -9.32 5.47
N PRO A 231 11.88 -10.65 5.65
CA PRO A 231 10.76 -11.55 5.37
C PRO A 231 9.50 -11.22 6.18
N VAL A 232 9.67 -10.88 7.47
CA VAL A 232 8.56 -10.47 8.35
C VAL A 232 7.96 -9.15 7.88
N VAL A 233 8.80 -8.17 7.52
CA VAL A 233 8.37 -6.87 6.96
C VAL A 233 7.56 -7.07 5.68
N ALA A 234 7.99 -7.96 4.79
CA ALA A 234 7.31 -8.24 3.54
C ALA A 234 5.92 -8.87 3.76
N VAL A 235 5.80 -9.80 4.71
CA VAL A 235 4.50 -10.40 5.08
C VAL A 235 3.57 -9.34 5.66
N GLU A 236 4.04 -8.51 6.60
CA GLU A 236 3.25 -7.41 7.16
C GLU A 236 2.80 -6.42 6.08
N ALA A 237 3.70 -6.03 5.17
CA ALA A 237 3.36 -5.14 4.06
C ALA A 237 2.22 -5.70 3.20
N SER A 238 2.28 -6.98 2.86
CA SER A 238 1.26 -7.64 2.04
C SER A 238 -0.12 -7.60 2.71
N ILE A 239 -0.19 -7.85 4.02
CA ILE A 239 -1.45 -7.77 4.79
C ILE A 239 -1.98 -6.33 4.82
N ARG A 240 -1.10 -5.36 5.05
CA ARG A 240 -1.48 -3.95 5.20
C ARG A 240 -1.99 -3.33 3.90
N VAL A 241 -1.54 -3.78 2.73
CA VAL A 241 -2.06 -3.30 1.44
C VAL A 241 -3.56 -3.56 1.32
N SER A 242 -4.06 -4.75 1.69
CA SER A 242 -5.50 -5.06 1.66
C SER A 242 -6.30 -4.15 2.59
N PHE A 243 -5.81 -3.91 3.81
CA PHE A 243 -6.45 -2.98 4.74
C PHE A 243 -6.39 -1.53 4.26
N ALA A 244 -5.29 -1.11 3.60
CA ALA A 244 -5.17 0.22 3.03
C ALA A 244 -6.18 0.46 1.91
N LEU A 245 -6.38 -0.52 1.02
CA LEU A 245 -7.40 -0.46 -0.03
C LEU A 245 -8.80 -0.27 0.55
N LEU A 246 -9.15 -1.05 1.58
CA LEU A 246 -10.45 -0.93 2.26
C LEU A 246 -10.60 0.41 2.97
N LEU A 247 -9.55 0.90 3.64
CA LEU A 247 -9.59 2.20 4.32
C LEU A 247 -9.72 3.36 3.31
N THR A 248 -8.95 3.33 2.22
CA THR A 248 -9.03 4.33 1.15
C THR A 248 -10.43 4.35 0.52
N ALA A 249 -10.98 3.16 0.21
CA ALA A 249 -12.33 3.02 -0.33
C ALA A 249 -13.40 3.55 0.65
N GLY A 250 -13.27 3.22 1.93
CA GLY A 250 -14.17 3.70 2.99
C GLY A 250 -14.13 5.22 3.16
N LEU A 251 -12.93 5.82 3.12
CA LEU A 251 -12.78 7.27 3.16
C LEU A 251 -13.39 7.94 1.92
N GLY A 252 -13.18 7.37 0.73
CA GLY A 252 -13.82 7.83 -0.51
C GLY A 252 -15.35 7.76 -0.42
N PHE A 253 -15.89 6.64 0.09
CA PHE A 253 -17.33 6.47 0.32
C PHE A 253 -17.91 7.50 1.30
N LEU A 254 -17.16 7.91 2.32
CA LEU A 254 -17.56 8.96 3.26
C LEU A 254 -17.38 10.38 2.71
N GLY A 255 -16.92 10.54 1.46
CA GLY A 255 -16.65 11.84 0.84
C GLY A 255 -15.35 12.49 1.30
N LEU A 256 -14.48 11.75 1.98
CA LEU A 256 -13.18 12.21 2.47
C LEU A 256 -12.02 11.73 1.59
N GLY A 257 -12.35 11.06 0.49
CA GLY A 257 -11.42 10.61 -0.54
C GLY A 257 -10.92 11.75 -1.44
N VAL A 258 -10.36 11.36 -2.56
CA VAL A 258 -9.99 12.30 -3.63
C VAL A 258 -11.24 13.00 -4.14
N GLN A 259 -11.18 14.32 -4.26
CA GLN A 259 -12.34 15.12 -4.62
C GLN A 259 -12.56 15.17 -6.15
N PRO A 260 -13.82 15.39 -6.60
CA PRO A 260 -14.08 15.66 -8.00
C PRO A 260 -13.22 16.82 -8.54
N PRO A 261 -12.84 16.81 -9.81
CA PRO A 261 -13.35 15.93 -10.88
C PRO A 261 -12.63 14.57 -10.97
N THR A 262 -11.57 14.34 -10.20
CA THR A 262 -10.79 13.09 -10.27
C THR A 262 -11.65 11.89 -9.86
N PRO A 263 -11.69 10.79 -10.66
CA PRO A 263 -12.47 9.61 -10.31
C PRO A 263 -11.84 8.88 -9.11
N ASP A 264 -12.68 8.55 -8.14
CA ASP A 264 -12.36 7.73 -6.97
C ASP A 264 -13.45 6.66 -6.80
N TRP A 265 -13.07 5.38 -6.70
CA TRP A 265 -14.06 4.30 -6.68
C TRP A 265 -14.97 4.35 -5.45
N GLY A 266 -14.44 4.74 -4.29
CA GLY A 266 -15.25 4.89 -3.07
C GLY A 266 -16.29 6.00 -3.22
N LEU A 267 -15.86 7.15 -3.72
CA LEU A 267 -16.75 8.29 -3.99
C LEU A 267 -17.79 7.96 -5.07
N MET A 268 -17.40 7.26 -6.16
CA MET A 268 -18.35 6.83 -7.20
C MET A 268 -19.48 5.96 -6.63
N VAL A 269 -19.16 5.03 -5.72
CA VAL A 269 -20.18 4.23 -5.03
C VAL A 269 -21.08 5.13 -4.17
N SER A 270 -20.50 6.07 -3.43
CA SER A 270 -21.25 7.00 -2.58
C SER A 270 -22.19 7.90 -3.36
N GLU A 271 -21.70 8.50 -4.46
CA GLU A 271 -22.49 9.37 -5.33
C GLU A 271 -23.69 8.66 -5.98
N ASN A 272 -23.55 7.37 -6.28
CA ASN A 272 -24.54 6.61 -7.04
C ASN A 272 -25.38 5.63 -6.20
N ARG A 273 -25.16 5.55 -4.87
CA ARG A 273 -25.90 4.63 -3.99
C ARG A 273 -27.41 4.83 -4.00
N GLU A 274 -27.87 6.07 -4.19
CA GLU A 274 -29.30 6.40 -4.21
C GLU A 274 -29.98 5.92 -5.52
N PHE A 275 -29.18 5.68 -6.56
CA PHE A 275 -29.67 5.21 -7.87
C PHE A 275 -29.58 3.72 -8.07
N LEU A 276 -29.26 2.93 -7.03
CA LEU A 276 -29.06 1.48 -7.14
C LEU A 276 -30.26 0.72 -7.73
N SER A 277 -31.48 1.20 -7.47
CA SER A 277 -32.71 0.60 -8.01
C SER A 277 -32.95 0.92 -9.49
N ILE A 278 -32.37 2.00 -10.02
CA ILE A 278 -32.62 2.52 -11.36
C ILE A 278 -31.38 2.26 -12.26
N ALA A 279 -30.19 2.52 -11.73
CA ALA A 279 -28.91 2.45 -12.43
C ALA A 279 -27.84 1.69 -11.59
N PRO A 280 -28.04 0.39 -11.35
CA PRO A 280 -27.14 -0.39 -10.49
C PRO A 280 -25.70 -0.41 -11.00
N TRP A 281 -25.46 -0.34 -12.29
CA TRP A 281 -24.13 -0.32 -12.90
C TRP A 281 -23.25 0.82 -12.37
N ALA A 282 -23.83 1.99 -12.11
CA ALA A 282 -23.10 3.18 -11.70
C ALA A 282 -22.40 3.04 -10.33
N ALA A 283 -23.01 2.26 -9.43
CA ALA A 283 -22.43 1.96 -8.12
C ALA A 283 -21.74 0.58 -8.07
N LEU A 284 -22.31 -0.44 -8.75
CA LEU A 284 -21.76 -1.80 -8.70
C LEU A 284 -20.45 -1.93 -9.48
N ALA A 285 -20.27 -1.23 -10.61
CA ALA A 285 -19.04 -1.35 -11.38
C ALA A 285 -17.78 -0.93 -10.59
N PRO A 286 -17.72 0.26 -9.95
CA PRO A 286 -16.60 0.61 -9.10
C PRO A 286 -16.49 -0.29 -7.85
N ALA A 287 -17.61 -0.73 -7.27
CA ALA A 287 -17.60 -1.67 -6.13
C ALA A 287 -16.98 -3.03 -6.51
N MET A 288 -17.32 -3.58 -7.67
CA MET A 288 -16.75 -4.81 -8.21
C MET A 288 -15.26 -4.67 -8.52
N ALA A 289 -14.85 -3.54 -9.07
CA ALA A 289 -13.44 -3.24 -9.30
C ALA A 289 -12.64 -3.23 -7.99
N MET A 290 -13.15 -2.57 -6.94
CA MET A 290 -12.54 -2.60 -5.60
C MET A 290 -12.48 -4.02 -5.03
N ALA A 291 -13.60 -4.74 -5.06
CA ALA A 291 -13.68 -6.10 -4.53
C ALA A 291 -12.69 -7.03 -5.22
N SER A 292 -12.61 -6.99 -6.56
CA SER A 292 -11.67 -7.80 -7.33
C SER A 292 -10.21 -7.47 -7.00
N LEU A 293 -9.86 -6.20 -6.84
CA LEU A 293 -8.50 -5.78 -6.44
C LEU A 293 -8.14 -6.31 -5.05
N VAL A 294 -9.04 -6.17 -4.06
CA VAL A 294 -8.81 -6.67 -2.69
C VAL A 294 -8.65 -8.21 -2.70
N VAL A 295 -9.51 -8.92 -3.43
CA VAL A 295 -9.39 -10.37 -3.58
C VAL A 295 -8.07 -10.74 -4.25
N GLY A 296 -7.67 -10.03 -5.31
CA GLY A 296 -6.40 -10.24 -5.99
C GLY A 296 -5.18 -10.08 -5.07
N VAL A 297 -5.17 -9.01 -4.27
CA VAL A 297 -4.09 -8.77 -3.29
C VAL A 297 -4.06 -9.86 -2.21
N ASN A 298 -5.23 -10.28 -1.70
CA ASN A 298 -5.29 -11.34 -0.69
C ASN A 298 -4.79 -12.68 -1.24
N LEU A 299 -5.25 -13.09 -2.44
CA LEU A 299 -4.80 -14.32 -3.08
C LEU A 299 -3.29 -14.30 -3.37
N LEU A 300 -2.75 -13.18 -3.79
CA LEU A 300 -1.31 -13.02 -4.00
C LEU A 300 -0.54 -13.15 -2.68
N THR A 301 -1.05 -12.53 -1.62
CA THR A 301 -0.48 -12.60 -0.26
C THR A 301 -0.48 -14.02 0.28
N ASP A 302 -1.58 -14.76 0.09
CA ASP A 302 -1.69 -16.15 0.51
C ASP A 302 -0.71 -17.04 -0.27
N GLY A 303 -0.56 -16.81 -1.57
CA GLY A 303 0.45 -17.48 -2.39
C GLY A 303 1.89 -17.24 -1.89
N VAL A 304 2.20 -16.01 -1.48
CA VAL A 304 3.53 -15.69 -0.87
C VAL A 304 3.71 -16.41 0.46
N ARG A 305 2.69 -16.47 1.31
CA ARG A 305 2.75 -17.14 2.62
C ARG A 305 2.90 -18.64 2.50
N GLU A 306 2.09 -19.28 1.65
CA GLU A 306 2.15 -20.72 1.38
C GLU A 306 3.54 -21.11 0.89
N ALA A 307 4.08 -20.31 0.00
CA ALA A 307 5.40 -20.49 -0.55
C ALA A 307 6.55 -20.32 0.47
N ALA A 308 6.37 -19.43 1.45
CA ALA A 308 7.35 -19.23 2.53
C ALA A 308 7.34 -20.37 3.55
N GLN A 309 6.27 -21.17 3.63
CA GLN A 309 6.11 -22.31 4.54
C GLN A 309 6.56 -23.64 3.94
N LEU A 310 6.75 -23.72 2.61
CA LEU A 310 7.23 -24.94 1.96
C LEU A 310 8.71 -25.17 2.30
N PRO A 311 9.11 -26.32 2.89
CA PRO A 311 10.49 -26.65 3.14
C PRO A 311 11.28 -26.75 1.82
N ILE A 312 12.51 -26.21 1.82
CA ILE A 312 13.43 -26.14 0.66
C ILE A 312 13.90 -27.54 0.17
N SER A 313 13.28 -28.62 0.61
CA SER A 313 13.76 -30.01 0.49
C SER A 313 13.33 -30.75 -0.79
N GLN A 314 12.92 -30.08 -1.89
CA GLN A 314 12.56 -30.76 -3.13
C GLN A 314 13.35 -30.36 -4.39
N GLU A 315 14.52 -29.76 -4.26
CA GLU A 315 15.41 -29.48 -5.42
C GLU A 315 16.67 -30.38 -5.46
N ALA A 316 16.64 -31.57 -4.85
CA ALA A 316 17.73 -32.55 -4.95
C ALA A 316 17.14 -33.94 -5.29
N SER A 317 16.54 -34.08 -6.48
CA SER A 317 16.35 -35.38 -7.12
C SER A 317 16.30 -35.22 -8.65
#